data_80e68a84a937e580b4faee4649b1a52d
#
_entry.id   80e68a84a937e580b4faee4649b1a52d
#
_cell.length_a   1.000
_cell.length_b   1.000
_cell.length_c   1.000
_cell.angle_alpha   90.00
_cell.angle_beta   90.00
_cell.angle_gamma   90.00
#
_symmetry.space_group_name_H-M   'P 1'
#
loop_
_entity.id
_entity.type
_entity.pdbx_description
1 polymer ?
#
loop_
_entity_poly.entity_id
_entity_poly.type
_entity_poly.pdbx_seq_one_letter_code
_entity_poly.pdbx_strand_id
1 'polypeptide(L)'
;MNTPRSDRGKTRAELARERRSRESQQHSQQAATRVRYTAVTPPLTMRGGMGTPVIQRTRSQVRRQVNVRLGSPGAEMQLPSLPAIRPGWRLVSGLLVVLCCAAVIMGFTAPTFQVGVPEVAGLTRISADDLSETLRLENTPVFLVQPAQVQAKVARAYPELKDISVKVILPNRVIVSAVERQPILAWEYDTNLIWVDAEGMIFPARGEPAAPLLTILADSAPPLYTPVDSLAALVEDPTPTPEEQAAEKPANKPRVPKQVSPEFLKAIFALSEKLPPETSLTYNSSNGLGWNDPLGWKVYVGVSLEDFDLKLALYERIVKALQEKGIQPALVSVAYLHAPFYRLEE
;
A
#
# COMPACT_ATOMS: atom_id res chain seq x y z
N MET A 1 -17.58 -9.15 -67.99
CA MET A 1 -16.65 -8.54 -67.06
C MET A 1 -17.29 -8.55 -65.69
N ASN A 2 -16.98 -9.56 -64.88
CA ASN A 2 -17.54 -9.71 -63.52
C ASN A 2 -16.57 -9.03 -62.51
N THR A 3 -17.08 -8.07 -61.81
CA THR A 3 -16.40 -7.45 -60.66
C THR A 3 -16.53 -8.32 -59.40
N PRO A 4 -15.47 -8.53 -58.61
CA PRO A 4 -15.56 -9.33 -57.40
C PRO A 4 -16.23 -8.55 -56.26
N ARG A 5 -17.17 -9.23 -55.61
CA ARG A 5 -17.88 -8.79 -54.42
C ARG A 5 -16.90 -8.63 -53.25
N SER A 6 -16.79 -7.44 -52.65
CA SER A 6 -16.00 -7.15 -51.51
C SER A 6 -16.43 -7.97 -50.26
N ASP A 7 -15.52 -8.70 -49.73
CA ASP A 7 -15.67 -9.44 -48.48
C ASP A 7 -15.72 -8.44 -47.27
N ARG A 8 -16.94 -8.07 -46.86
CA ARG A 8 -17.13 -7.25 -45.65
C ARG A 8 -16.97 -8.15 -44.46
N GLY A 9 -15.88 -7.97 -43.75
CA GLY A 9 -15.63 -8.63 -42.48
C GLY A 9 -16.81 -8.46 -41.54
N LYS A 10 -17.26 -9.57 -40.92
CA LYS A 10 -18.41 -9.62 -39.99
C LYS A 10 -18.20 -8.59 -38.87
N THR A 11 -19.23 -7.83 -38.57
CA THR A 11 -19.20 -6.84 -37.50
C THR A 11 -19.10 -7.49 -36.13
N ARG A 12 -18.55 -6.78 -35.13
CA ARG A 12 -18.41 -7.27 -33.74
C ARG A 12 -19.74 -7.73 -33.14
N ALA A 13 -20.84 -7.11 -33.57
CA ALA A 13 -22.20 -7.49 -33.16
C ALA A 13 -22.65 -8.84 -33.77
N GLU A 14 -22.26 -9.13 -34.99
CA GLU A 14 -22.56 -10.41 -35.66
C GLU A 14 -21.77 -11.55 -35.04
N LEU A 15 -20.50 -11.34 -34.73
CA LEU A 15 -19.69 -12.32 -34.03
C LEU A 15 -20.22 -12.64 -32.61
N ALA A 16 -20.74 -11.63 -31.93
CA ALA A 16 -21.38 -11.85 -30.61
C ALA A 16 -22.68 -12.62 -30.70
N ARG A 17 -23.51 -12.42 -31.76
CA ARG A 17 -24.72 -13.20 -32.01
C ARG A 17 -24.37 -14.65 -32.38
N GLU A 18 -23.36 -14.85 -33.19
CA GLU A 18 -22.91 -16.20 -33.62
C GLU A 18 -22.36 -17.00 -32.41
N ARG A 19 -21.67 -16.36 -31.46
CA ARG A 19 -21.23 -17.00 -30.20
C ARG A 19 -22.42 -17.43 -29.33
N ARG A 20 -23.40 -16.55 -29.13
CA ARG A 20 -24.60 -16.87 -28.34
C ARG A 20 -25.42 -17.99 -28.95
N SER A 21 -25.54 -18.04 -30.29
CA SER A 21 -26.25 -19.13 -30.99
C SER A 21 -25.53 -20.48 -30.85
N ARG A 22 -24.19 -20.50 -30.87
CA ARG A 22 -23.38 -21.73 -30.63
C ARG A 22 -23.52 -22.23 -29.20
N GLU A 23 -23.48 -21.31 -28.22
CA GLU A 23 -23.66 -21.66 -26.82
C GLU A 23 -25.05 -22.22 -26.54
N SER A 24 -26.10 -21.61 -27.10
CA SER A 24 -27.48 -22.13 -26.97
C SER A 24 -27.67 -23.49 -27.63
N GLN A 25 -27.01 -23.75 -28.78
CA GLN A 25 -27.05 -25.07 -29.42
C GLN A 25 -26.30 -26.14 -28.62
N GLN A 26 -25.15 -25.78 -28.00
CA GLN A 26 -24.46 -26.69 -27.10
C GLN A 26 -25.25 -27.03 -25.84
N HIS A 27 -25.93 -26.03 -25.25
CA HIS A 27 -26.83 -26.27 -24.10
C HIS A 27 -28.00 -27.14 -24.44
N SER A 28 -28.61 -26.95 -25.62
CA SER A 28 -29.72 -27.79 -26.05
C SER A 28 -29.31 -29.23 -26.39
N GLN A 29 -28.10 -29.42 -26.96
CA GLN A 29 -27.54 -30.76 -27.20
C GLN A 29 -27.21 -31.48 -25.88
N GLN A 30 -26.64 -30.78 -24.91
CA GLN A 30 -26.39 -31.35 -23.60
C GLN A 30 -27.68 -31.71 -22.83
N ALA A 31 -28.68 -30.86 -22.93
CA ALA A 31 -30.01 -31.17 -22.37
C ALA A 31 -30.66 -32.40 -23.03
N ALA A 32 -30.61 -32.51 -24.37
CA ALA A 32 -31.10 -33.67 -25.10
C ALA A 32 -30.36 -34.97 -24.76
N THR A 33 -29.07 -34.90 -24.49
CA THR A 33 -28.29 -36.08 -24.08
C THR A 33 -28.63 -36.50 -22.64
N ARG A 34 -28.97 -35.57 -21.76
CA ARG A 34 -29.38 -35.86 -20.37
C ARG A 34 -30.75 -36.53 -20.30
N VAL A 35 -31.69 -36.16 -21.20
CA VAL A 35 -33.03 -36.74 -21.26
C VAL A 35 -33.00 -38.18 -21.75
N ARG A 36 -32.03 -38.61 -22.58
CA ARG A 36 -31.92 -39.96 -23.08
C ARG A 36 -31.51 -41.03 -22.04
N TYR A 37 -31.00 -40.63 -20.89
CA TYR A 37 -30.57 -41.57 -19.83
C TYR A 37 -31.58 -41.79 -18.70
N THR A 38 -32.76 -41.12 -18.73
CA THR A 38 -33.76 -41.19 -17.64
C THR A 38 -35.08 -41.83 -18.01
N ALA A 39 -35.25 -42.34 -19.24
CA ALA A 39 -36.50 -42.93 -19.66
C ALA A 39 -36.33 -44.37 -20.20
N VAL A 40 -36.05 -45.30 -19.32
CA VAL A 40 -36.39 -46.70 -19.55
C VAL A 40 -37.47 -47.06 -18.54
N THR A 41 -38.70 -46.68 -18.87
CA THR A 41 -39.91 -47.29 -18.32
C THR A 41 -40.20 -48.54 -19.16
N PRO A 42 -40.29 -49.74 -18.56
CA PRO A 42 -40.71 -50.93 -19.30
C PRO A 42 -42.19 -50.80 -19.69
N PRO A 43 -42.59 -51.27 -20.87
CA PRO A 43 -43.97 -51.21 -21.33
C PRO A 43 -44.87 -52.09 -20.44
N LEU A 44 -45.97 -51.51 -19.99
CA LEU A 44 -47.10 -52.23 -19.36
C LEU A 44 -47.84 -53.04 -20.46
N THR A 45 -47.57 -54.33 -20.59
CA THR A 45 -48.43 -55.23 -21.32
C THR A 45 -49.40 -55.87 -20.32
N MET A 46 -50.63 -55.39 -20.32
CA MET A 46 -51.74 -56.14 -19.75
C MET A 46 -52.06 -57.30 -20.65
N ARG A 47 -51.80 -58.52 -20.23
CA ARG A 47 -52.58 -59.72 -20.62
C ARG A 47 -52.42 -60.76 -19.55
N GLY A 48 -53.59 -61.20 -19.07
CA GLY A 48 -53.74 -62.11 -17.96
C GLY A 48 -53.05 -63.44 -18.12
N GLY A 49 -52.50 -63.86 -17.03
CA GLY A 49 -51.88 -65.13 -16.81
C GLY A 49 -51.45 -65.22 -15.36
N MET A 50 -51.97 -66.21 -14.63
CA MET A 50 -51.59 -66.51 -13.25
C MET A 50 -50.08 -66.74 -13.21
N GLY A 51 -49.31 -65.73 -12.80
CA GLY A 51 -47.88 -65.77 -12.57
C GLY A 51 -47.62 -65.68 -11.07
N THR A 52 -46.98 -66.70 -10.55
CA THR A 52 -46.48 -66.77 -9.19
C THR A 52 -45.71 -65.47 -8.80
N PRO A 53 -45.90 -64.94 -7.59
CA PRO A 53 -45.20 -63.75 -7.16
C PRO A 53 -43.68 -64.01 -7.10
N VAL A 54 -42.94 -63.30 -7.95
CA VAL A 54 -41.49 -63.28 -7.85
C VAL A 54 -41.17 -62.50 -6.58
N ILE A 55 -40.88 -63.17 -5.52
CA ILE A 55 -40.32 -62.61 -4.29
C ILE A 55 -38.97 -61.98 -4.65
N GLN A 56 -38.94 -60.66 -4.81
CA GLN A 56 -37.68 -59.93 -4.79
C GLN A 56 -37.01 -60.21 -3.45
N ARG A 57 -36.03 -61.10 -3.46
CA ARG A 57 -35.10 -61.25 -2.34
C ARG A 57 -34.38 -59.90 -2.13
N THR A 58 -34.97 -59.04 -1.33
CA THR A 58 -34.18 -58.02 -0.62
C THR A 58 -33.07 -58.78 0.11
N ARG A 59 -31.85 -58.58 -0.31
CA ARG A 59 -30.69 -59.02 0.43
C ARG A 59 -30.79 -58.41 1.83
N SER A 60 -31.38 -59.13 2.76
CA SER A 60 -31.28 -58.84 4.15
C SER A 60 -29.80 -58.91 4.52
N GLN A 61 -29.25 -57.76 4.91
CA GLN A 61 -27.91 -57.78 5.50
C GLN A 61 -27.98 -58.65 6.76
N VAL A 62 -27.43 -59.84 6.66
CA VAL A 62 -27.29 -60.71 7.81
C VAL A 62 -26.40 -59.99 8.84
N ARG A 63 -27.03 -59.39 9.82
CA ARG A 63 -26.33 -58.91 11.01
C ARG A 63 -25.69 -60.11 11.65
N ARG A 64 -24.36 -60.20 11.63
CA ARG A 64 -23.60 -61.16 12.43
C ARG A 64 -23.86 -60.85 13.91
N GLN A 65 -24.69 -61.70 14.54
CA GLN A 65 -24.88 -61.69 15.97
C GLN A 65 -23.73 -62.52 16.58
N VAL A 66 -22.99 -61.94 17.48
CA VAL A 66 -21.98 -62.65 18.26
C VAL A 66 -22.65 -63.09 19.56
N ASN A 67 -22.99 -64.36 19.66
CA ASN A 67 -23.55 -64.94 20.87
C ASN A 67 -22.42 -65.32 21.83
N VAL A 68 -22.31 -64.59 22.95
CA VAL A 68 -21.41 -64.93 24.05
C VAL A 68 -22.17 -65.76 25.07
N ARG A 69 -21.82 -67.07 25.20
CA ARG A 69 -22.38 -67.94 26.23
C ARG A 69 -21.75 -67.59 27.59
N LEU A 70 -22.52 -66.97 28.46
CA LEU A 70 -22.18 -66.91 29.87
C LEU A 70 -22.63 -68.21 30.54
N GLY A 71 -21.73 -68.84 31.31
CA GLY A 71 -21.82 -70.23 31.87
C GLY A 71 -22.96 -70.47 32.89
N SER A 72 -24.13 -69.86 32.80
CA SER A 72 -25.33 -70.18 33.53
C SER A 72 -26.46 -70.52 32.57
N PRO A 73 -27.16 -71.67 32.77
CA PRO A 73 -28.24 -72.07 31.85
C PRO A 73 -29.44 -71.08 31.99
N GLY A 74 -29.72 -70.37 30.91
CA GLY A 74 -30.93 -69.51 30.81
C GLY A 74 -30.75 -68.01 30.61
N ALA A 75 -29.56 -67.47 30.68
CA ALA A 75 -29.31 -66.05 30.43
C ALA A 75 -28.50 -65.83 29.13
N GLU A 76 -29.18 -65.68 28.00
CA GLU A 76 -28.57 -65.21 26.76
C GLU A 76 -28.63 -63.71 26.72
N MET A 77 -27.52 -63.04 27.02
CA MET A 77 -27.39 -61.61 26.83
C MET A 77 -27.02 -61.30 25.38
N GLN A 78 -27.96 -60.84 24.60
CA GLN A 78 -27.67 -60.35 23.25
C GLN A 78 -26.99 -59.01 23.33
N LEU A 79 -25.69 -58.98 23.18
CA LEU A 79 -24.94 -57.76 23.01
C LEU A 79 -25.26 -57.13 21.63
N PRO A 80 -25.63 -55.86 21.57
CA PRO A 80 -25.86 -55.18 20.29
C PRO A 80 -24.58 -55.30 19.45
N SER A 81 -24.71 -55.84 18.25
CA SER A 81 -23.60 -55.91 17.29
C SER A 81 -23.08 -54.50 17.01
N LEU A 82 -21.84 -54.25 17.36
CA LEU A 82 -21.15 -53.01 16.95
C LEU A 82 -21.22 -52.89 15.43
N PRO A 83 -21.56 -51.74 14.89
CA PRO A 83 -21.57 -51.52 13.45
C PRO A 83 -20.18 -51.80 12.90
N ALA A 84 -20.06 -52.81 12.03
CA ALA A 84 -18.79 -53.12 11.34
C ALA A 84 -18.49 -51.90 10.41
N ILE A 85 -17.59 -51.03 10.87
CA ILE A 85 -17.09 -49.91 10.08
C ILE A 85 -16.26 -50.52 8.95
N ARG A 86 -16.81 -50.58 7.76
CA ARG A 86 -16.03 -50.95 6.57
C ARG A 86 -15.22 -49.72 6.18
N PRO A 87 -13.89 -49.78 6.22
CA PRO A 87 -13.04 -48.68 5.77
C PRO A 87 -13.20 -48.47 4.27
N GLY A 88 -14.20 -47.69 3.89
CA GLY A 88 -14.41 -47.30 2.50
C GLY A 88 -13.60 -46.07 2.18
N TRP A 89 -13.40 -45.79 0.89
CA TRP A 89 -12.71 -44.59 0.37
C TRP A 89 -13.17 -43.27 1.05
N ARG A 90 -14.42 -43.23 1.49
CA ARG A 90 -15.01 -42.09 2.23
C ARG A 90 -14.36 -41.86 3.60
N LEU A 91 -13.95 -42.90 4.31
CA LEU A 91 -13.23 -42.76 5.58
C LEU A 91 -11.82 -42.21 5.35
N VAL A 92 -11.15 -42.66 4.29
CA VAL A 92 -9.82 -42.19 3.91
C VAL A 92 -9.88 -40.69 3.53
N SER A 93 -10.85 -40.29 2.73
CA SER A 93 -11.02 -38.87 2.36
C SER A 93 -11.40 -38.01 3.56
N GLY A 94 -12.26 -38.47 4.46
CA GLY A 94 -12.60 -37.80 5.71
C GLY A 94 -11.39 -37.60 6.62
N LEU A 95 -10.57 -38.64 6.78
CA LEU A 95 -9.33 -38.57 7.55
C LEU A 95 -8.36 -37.58 6.93
N LEU A 96 -8.22 -37.55 5.59
CA LEU A 96 -7.37 -36.62 4.87
C LEU A 96 -7.81 -35.19 5.12
N VAL A 97 -9.13 -34.90 5.05
CA VAL A 97 -9.67 -33.56 5.33
C VAL A 97 -9.35 -33.14 6.76
N VAL A 98 -9.58 -34.00 7.75
CA VAL A 98 -9.26 -33.72 9.16
C VAL A 98 -7.77 -33.42 9.32
N LEU A 99 -6.91 -34.23 8.69
CA LEU A 99 -5.46 -34.02 8.76
C LEU A 99 -5.03 -32.70 8.08
N CYS A 100 -5.61 -32.36 6.94
CA CYS A 100 -5.38 -31.06 6.29
C CYS A 100 -5.87 -29.90 7.15
N CYS A 101 -7.06 -29.98 7.75
CA CYS A 101 -7.56 -28.97 8.66
C CYS A 101 -6.64 -28.82 9.90
N ALA A 102 -6.20 -29.92 10.48
CA ALA A 102 -5.26 -29.92 11.60
C ALA A 102 -3.92 -29.27 11.21
N ALA A 103 -3.39 -29.59 10.03
CA ALA A 103 -2.16 -28.98 9.51
C ALA A 103 -2.31 -27.46 9.30
N VAL A 104 -3.44 -27.03 8.76
CA VAL A 104 -3.75 -25.59 8.59
C VAL A 104 -3.84 -24.91 9.97
N ILE A 105 -4.61 -25.44 10.89
CA ILE A 105 -4.73 -24.88 12.25
C ILE A 105 -3.35 -24.82 12.91
N MET A 106 -2.55 -25.87 12.81
CA MET A 106 -1.20 -25.92 13.36
C MET A 106 -0.30 -24.88 12.70
N GLY A 107 -0.40 -24.66 11.38
CA GLY A 107 0.34 -23.63 10.66
C GLY A 107 0.03 -22.20 11.16
N PHE A 108 -1.22 -21.93 11.56
CA PHE A 108 -1.62 -20.63 12.08
C PHE A 108 -1.36 -20.43 13.57
N THR A 109 -1.32 -21.50 14.36
CA THR A 109 -1.21 -21.43 15.83
C THR A 109 0.16 -21.81 16.36
N ALA A 110 0.96 -22.55 15.61
CA ALA A 110 2.27 -22.99 16.09
C ALA A 110 3.25 -21.80 16.18
N PRO A 111 3.96 -21.66 17.30
CA PRO A 111 4.95 -20.58 17.50
C PRO A 111 6.05 -20.56 16.43
N THR A 112 6.34 -21.70 15.83
CA THR A 112 7.34 -21.84 14.74
C THR A 112 7.00 -20.99 13.51
N PHE A 113 5.71 -20.73 13.26
CA PHE A 113 5.24 -19.92 12.12
C PHE A 113 4.77 -18.51 12.52
N GLN A 114 4.94 -18.15 13.77
CA GLN A 114 4.66 -16.80 14.25
C GLN A 114 5.91 -15.94 14.09
N VAL A 115 5.75 -14.75 13.52
CA VAL A 115 6.84 -13.80 13.33
C VAL A 115 7.42 -13.43 14.69
N GLY A 116 8.73 -13.57 14.82
CA GLY A 116 9.48 -13.03 15.95
C GLY A 116 9.69 -11.52 15.81
N VAL A 117 10.71 -11.01 16.47
CA VAL A 117 11.13 -9.61 16.29
C VAL A 117 11.60 -9.42 14.85
N PRO A 118 11.05 -8.46 14.07
CA PRO A 118 11.50 -8.20 12.72
C PRO A 118 12.98 -7.79 12.69
N GLU A 119 13.75 -8.39 11.80
CA GLU A 119 15.14 -7.99 11.59
C GLU A 119 15.17 -6.71 10.76
N VAL A 120 15.84 -5.68 11.27
CA VAL A 120 15.94 -4.38 10.59
C VAL A 120 17.38 -4.15 10.17
N ALA A 121 17.58 -3.71 8.92
CA ALA A 121 18.90 -3.44 8.36
C ALA A 121 18.95 -2.08 7.66
N GLY A 122 20.09 -1.39 7.77
CA GLY A 122 20.37 -0.12 7.09
C GLY A 122 19.95 1.12 7.88
N LEU A 123 19.62 0.98 9.17
CA LEU A 123 19.32 2.10 10.05
C LEU A 123 20.52 2.45 10.92
N THR A 124 20.71 3.76 11.16
CA THR A 124 21.74 4.31 12.02
C THR A 124 21.18 5.27 13.06
N ARG A 125 20.22 6.13 12.66
CA ARG A 125 19.58 7.14 13.52
C ARG A 125 18.25 6.68 14.11
N ILE A 126 17.59 5.76 13.42
CA ILE A 126 16.29 5.22 13.85
C ILE A 126 16.56 3.92 14.58
N SER A 127 15.98 3.78 15.78
CA SER A 127 16.06 2.53 16.53
C SER A 127 15.30 1.40 15.82
N ALA A 128 15.94 0.24 15.73
CA ALA A 128 15.28 -0.96 15.21
C ALA A 128 14.08 -1.38 16.07
N ASP A 129 14.18 -1.12 17.38
CA ASP A 129 13.10 -1.44 18.34
C ASP A 129 11.89 -0.55 18.11
N ASP A 130 12.06 0.77 17.89
CA ASP A 130 10.97 1.70 17.60
C ASP A 130 10.24 1.31 16.30
N LEU A 131 11.01 0.87 15.29
CA LEU A 131 10.43 0.40 14.03
C LEU A 131 9.62 -0.89 14.24
N SER A 132 10.16 -1.85 15.01
CA SER A 132 9.51 -3.13 15.29
C SER A 132 8.21 -2.93 16.09
N GLU A 133 8.22 -2.05 17.09
CA GLU A 133 7.04 -1.67 17.87
C GLU A 133 5.97 -1.00 16.98
N THR A 134 6.39 -0.12 16.09
CA THR A 134 5.48 0.51 15.12
C THR A 134 4.84 -0.52 14.20
N LEU A 135 5.59 -1.52 13.75
CA LEU A 135 5.10 -2.56 12.85
C LEU A 135 4.10 -3.51 13.52
N ARG A 136 4.31 -3.84 14.79
CA ARG A 136 3.47 -4.77 15.58
C ARG A 136 3.25 -6.10 14.85
N LEU A 137 4.33 -6.68 14.30
CA LEU A 137 4.28 -7.95 13.57
C LEU A 137 4.51 -9.16 14.47
N GLU A 138 4.96 -8.94 15.69
CA GLU A 138 5.22 -10.03 16.63
C GLU A 138 3.99 -10.89 16.86
N ASN A 139 4.19 -12.19 16.95
CA ASN A 139 3.14 -13.20 17.13
C ASN A 139 2.09 -13.24 16.01
N THR A 140 2.33 -12.57 14.88
CA THR A 140 1.48 -12.66 13.70
C THR A 140 1.90 -13.89 12.88
N PRO A 141 0.97 -14.72 12.40
CA PRO A 141 1.31 -15.82 11.50
C PRO A 141 2.02 -15.29 10.24
N VAL A 142 3.19 -15.83 9.92
CA VAL A 142 4.05 -15.37 8.80
C VAL A 142 3.32 -15.35 7.46
N PHE A 143 2.36 -16.25 7.27
CA PHE A 143 1.54 -16.35 6.05
C PHE A 143 0.57 -15.19 5.84
N LEU A 144 0.26 -14.44 6.92
CA LEU A 144 -0.61 -13.25 6.87
C LEU A 144 0.17 -11.95 6.64
N VAL A 145 1.49 -12.00 6.74
CA VAL A 145 2.32 -10.82 6.52
C VAL A 145 2.38 -10.49 5.04
N GLN A 146 1.85 -9.35 4.68
CA GLN A 146 1.89 -8.83 3.32
C GLN A 146 3.02 -7.81 3.17
N PRO A 147 4.11 -8.11 2.43
CA PRO A 147 5.26 -7.22 2.31
C PRO A 147 4.91 -5.80 1.86
N ALA A 148 4.00 -5.66 0.90
CA ALA A 148 3.57 -4.37 0.40
C ALA A 148 2.86 -3.51 1.46
N GLN A 149 2.05 -4.12 2.33
CA GLN A 149 1.38 -3.41 3.42
C GLN A 149 2.38 -2.97 4.49
N VAL A 150 3.33 -3.83 4.83
CA VAL A 150 4.41 -3.51 5.77
C VAL A 150 5.25 -2.36 5.22
N GLN A 151 5.66 -2.43 3.95
CA GLN A 151 6.40 -1.37 3.27
C GLN A 151 5.64 -0.03 3.30
N ALA A 152 4.35 -0.04 2.95
CA ALA A 152 3.52 1.16 2.98
C ALA A 152 3.36 1.72 4.41
N LYS A 153 3.29 0.85 5.42
CA LYS A 153 3.22 1.24 6.83
C LYS A 153 4.51 1.92 7.29
N VAL A 154 5.67 1.34 6.95
CA VAL A 154 6.99 1.92 7.23
C VAL A 154 7.14 3.27 6.53
N ALA A 155 6.88 3.35 5.24
CA ALA A 155 7.00 4.59 4.46
C ALA A 155 6.11 5.73 5.01
N ARG A 156 4.97 5.38 5.58
CA ARG A 156 4.05 6.36 6.18
C ARG A 156 4.51 6.83 7.56
N ALA A 157 5.05 5.91 8.37
CA ALA A 157 5.50 6.21 9.73
C ALA A 157 6.88 6.89 9.76
N TYR A 158 7.72 6.55 8.79
CA TYR A 158 9.12 7.01 8.70
C TYR A 158 9.43 7.58 7.31
N PRO A 159 9.01 8.82 7.02
CA PRO A 159 9.30 9.48 5.73
C PRO A 159 10.80 9.70 5.49
N GLU A 160 11.60 9.65 6.53
CA GLU A 160 13.07 9.68 6.50
C GLU A 160 13.71 8.43 5.92
N LEU A 161 12.92 7.38 5.63
CA LEU A 161 13.41 6.16 5.01
C LEU A 161 13.08 6.13 3.52
N LYS A 162 14.04 5.68 2.73
CA LYS A 162 13.89 5.41 1.29
C LYS A 162 14.30 3.97 0.97
N ASP A 163 13.96 3.51 -0.23
CA ASP A 163 14.31 2.19 -0.74
C ASP A 163 13.90 1.05 0.20
N ILE A 164 12.72 1.19 0.80
CA ILE A 164 12.20 0.22 1.77
C ILE A 164 11.90 -1.09 1.06
N SER A 165 12.55 -2.17 1.52
CA SER A 165 12.35 -3.53 1.03
C SER A 165 11.96 -4.44 2.19
N VAL A 166 10.90 -5.21 2.02
CA VAL A 166 10.42 -6.15 3.02
C VAL A 166 10.47 -7.56 2.46
N LYS A 167 11.21 -8.45 3.13
CA LYS A 167 11.35 -9.85 2.76
C LYS A 167 10.78 -10.73 3.87
N VAL A 168 9.87 -11.62 3.50
CA VAL A 168 9.32 -12.64 4.40
C VAL A 168 10.02 -13.95 4.10
N ILE A 169 10.65 -14.53 5.11
CA ILE A 169 11.41 -15.78 5.02
C ILE A 169 10.80 -16.80 5.97
N LEU A 170 10.38 -17.93 5.42
CA LEU A 170 9.86 -19.02 6.23
C LEU A 170 10.98 -19.65 7.10
N PRO A 171 10.67 -20.11 8.30
CA PRO A 171 9.31 -20.27 8.82
C PRO A 171 8.71 -19.01 9.50
N ASN A 172 9.51 -18.07 10.04
CA ASN A 172 9.03 -17.01 10.94
C ASN A 172 9.80 -15.69 10.89
N ARG A 173 10.63 -15.46 9.86
CA ARG A 173 11.50 -14.29 9.77
C ARG A 173 10.93 -13.24 8.83
N VAL A 174 10.93 -11.99 9.27
CA VAL A 174 10.66 -10.81 8.45
C VAL A 174 11.87 -9.90 8.50
N ILE A 175 12.42 -9.58 7.33
CA ILE A 175 13.57 -8.68 7.19
C ILE A 175 13.07 -7.41 6.54
N VAL A 176 13.27 -6.29 7.21
CA VAL A 176 12.99 -4.95 6.71
C VAL A 176 14.31 -4.25 6.44
N SER A 177 14.60 -3.97 5.18
CA SER A 177 15.79 -3.23 4.78
C SER A 177 15.38 -1.87 4.24
N ALA A 178 16.01 -0.81 4.71
CA ALA A 178 15.76 0.55 4.24
C ALA A 178 17.06 1.36 4.25
N VAL A 179 17.05 2.47 3.53
CA VAL A 179 18.15 3.44 3.52
C VAL A 179 17.65 4.72 4.17
N GLU A 180 18.39 5.23 5.14
CA GLU A 180 18.08 6.53 5.75
C GLU A 180 18.44 7.67 4.81
N ARG A 181 17.50 8.61 4.62
CA ARG A 181 17.72 9.84 3.87
C ARG A 181 18.74 10.71 4.56
N GLN A 182 19.69 11.25 3.81
CA GLN A 182 20.68 12.17 4.32
C GLN A 182 20.13 13.59 4.22
N PRO A 183 19.98 14.32 5.34
CA PRO A 183 19.56 15.71 5.30
C PRO A 183 20.69 16.58 4.74
N ILE A 184 20.32 17.59 3.98
CA ILE A 184 21.23 18.63 3.46
C ILE A 184 20.83 20.02 3.94
N LEU A 185 19.59 20.17 4.43
CA LEU A 185 19.00 21.41 4.86
C LEU A 185 18.21 21.20 6.15
N ALA A 186 18.41 22.10 7.11
CA ALA A 186 17.59 22.23 8.30
C ALA A 186 16.66 23.44 8.16
N TRP A 187 15.38 23.23 8.41
CA TRP A 187 14.36 24.27 8.34
C TRP A 187 13.73 24.44 9.72
N GLU A 188 13.95 25.59 10.30
CA GLU A 188 13.44 25.93 11.62
C GLU A 188 12.31 26.96 11.50
N TYR A 189 11.12 26.63 12.02
CA TYR A 189 9.98 27.53 12.08
C TYR A 189 9.18 27.28 13.35
N ASP A 190 8.76 28.34 13.99
CA ASP A 190 8.17 28.32 15.33
C ASP A 190 9.07 27.53 16.32
N THR A 191 8.60 26.38 16.76
CA THR A 191 9.34 25.43 17.62
C THR A 191 9.67 24.11 16.89
N ASN A 192 9.41 24.06 15.59
CA ASN A 192 9.58 22.86 14.78
C ASN A 192 10.90 22.92 14.00
N LEU A 193 11.67 21.87 14.13
CA LEU A 193 12.85 21.61 13.30
C LEU A 193 12.56 20.45 12.38
N ILE A 194 12.64 20.67 11.09
CA ILE A 194 12.48 19.63 10.06
C ILE A 194 13.72 19.61 9.17
N TRP A 195 13.96 18.48 8.58
CA TRP A 195 15.06 18.29 7.64
C TRP A 195 14.54 18.06 6.24
N VAL A 196 15.37 18.43 5.27
CA VAL A 196 15.10 18.25 3.84
C VAL A 196 16.31 17.56 3.22
N ASP A 197 16.08 16.55 2.39
CA ASP A 197 17.14 15.89 1.63
C ASP A 197 17.37 16.51 0.24
N ALA A 198 18.32 15.94 -0.50
CA ALA A 198 18.65 16.39 -1.86
C ALA A 198 17.50 16.22 -2.88
N GLU A 199 16.53 15.34 -2.59
CA GLU A 199 15.36 15.11 -3.41
C GLU A 199 14.20 16.06 -3.05
N GLY A 200 14.39 16.91 -2.02
CA GLY A 200 13.37 17.83 -1.51
C GLY A 200 12.39 17.20 -0.52
N MET A 201 12.61 15.94 -0.13
CA MET A 201 11.74 15.27 0.81
C MET A 201 11.87 15.86 2.20
N ILE A 202 10.73 16.19 2.81
CA ILE A 202 10.63 16.77 4.15
C ILE A 202 10.39 15.65 5.17
N PHE A 203 11.18 15.63 6.23
CA PHE A 203 11.03 14.66 7.33
C PHE A 203 11.43 15.28 8.68
N PRO A 204 10.96 14.70 9.80
CA PRO A 204 11.30 15.18 11.12
C PRO A 204 12.81 15.08 11.40
N ALA A 205 13.37 16.06 12.11
CA ALA A 205 14.72 16.00 12.61
C ALA A 205 14.83 14.96 13.74
N ARG A 206 15.53 13.85 13.48
CA ARG A 206 15.77 12.78 14.47
C ARG A 206 17.25 12.44 14.52
N GLY A 207 17.79 12.40 15.73
CA GLY A 207 19.22 12.13 15.95
C GLY A 207 20.11 13.28 15.50
N GLU A 208 21.36 12.98 15.22
CA GLU A 208 22.35 13.94 14.77
C GLU A 208 22.59 13.79 13.26
N PRO A 209 22.72 14.89 12.50
CA PRO A 209 23.06 14.84 11.10
C PRO A 209 24.51 14.41 10.90
N ALA A 210 24.79 13.66 9.83
CA ALA A 210 26.14 13.19 9.52
C ALA A 210 27.13 14.32 9.15
N ALA A 211 26.62 15.48 8.75
CA ALA A 211 27.40 16.66 8.39
C ALA A 211 26.66 17.92 8.86
N PRO A 212 27.36 19.05 9.01
CA PRO A 212 26.73 20.35 9.29
C PRO A 212 25.70 20.68 8.22
N LEU A 213 24.50 21.07 8.65
CA LEU A 213 23.40 21.43 7.75
C LEU A 213 23.34 22.93 7.54
N LEU A 214 22.96 23.31 6.32
CA LEU A 214 22.54 24.68 6.07
C LEU A 214 21.21 24.91 6.80
N THR A 215 21.16 25.91 7.68
CA THR A 215 19.94 26.20 8.46
C THR A 215 19.23 27.43 7.92
N ILE A 216 17.92 27.30 7.75
CA ILE A 216 17.03 28.40 7.40
C ILE A 216 16.11 28.68 8.58
N LEU A 217 16.10 29.95 9.01
CA LEU A 217 15.14 30.46 9.98
C LEU A 217 13.90 30.98 9.25
N ALA A 218 12.76 30.36 9.49
CA ALA A 218 11.54 30.66 8.75
C ALA A 218 10.38 31.09 9.66
N ASP A 219 9.44 31.83 9.12
CA ASP A 219 8.16 32.16 9.78
C ASP A 219 7.09 31.10 9.56
N SER A 220 7.30 30.17 8.64
CA SER A 220 6.32 29.17 8.23
C SER A 220 6.99 27.92 7.70
N ALA A 221 6.17 26.87 7.51
CA ALA A 221 6.62 25.64 6.86
C ALA A 221 7.13 25.92 5.43
N PRO A 222 8.07 25.12 4.90
CA PRO A 222 8.58 25.31 3.56
C PRO A 222 7.48 25.18 2.51
N PRO A 223 7.60 25.90 1.37
CA PRO A 223 6.62 25.82 0.29
C PRO A 223 6.59 24.38 -0.29
N LEU A 224 5.40 23.79 -0.27
CA LEU A 224 5.21 22.42 -0.75
C LEU A 224 5.07 22.40 -2.27
N TYR A 225 5.77 21.47 -2.87
CA TYR A 225 5.67 21.15 -4.28
C TYR A 225 4.92 19.82 -4.45
N THR A 226 3.90 19.82 -5.29
CA THR A 226 3.22 18.59 -5.69
C THR A 226 3.66 18.25 -7.11
N PRO A 227 4.40 17.16 -7.33
CA PRO A 227 4.77 16.75 -8.68
C PRO A 227 3.53 16.54 -9.56
N VAL A 228 3.61 16.94 -10.82
CA VAL A 228 2.49 16.87 -11.79
C VAL A 228 1.97 15.43 -11.92
N ASP A 229 2.86 14.44 -11.86
CA ASP A 229 2.50 13.03 -11.90
C ASP A 229 1.64 12.59 -10.71
N SER A 230 1.83 13.21 -9.54
CA SER A 230 1.01 12.96 -8.35
C SER A 230 -0.36 13.64 -8.42
N LEU A 231 -0.46 14.75 -9.17
CA LEU A 231 -1.74 15.43 -9.44
C LEU A 231 -2.61 14.60 -10.39
N ALA A 232 -2.03 13.93 -11.39
CA ALA A 232 -2.75 13.04 -12.29
C ALA A 232 -3.40 11.86 -11.55
N ALA A 233 -2.71 11.31 -10.55
CA ALA A 233 -3.24 10.25 -9.70
C ALA A 233 -4.37 10.71 -8.76
N LEU A 234 -4.49 12.02 -8.50
CA LEU A 234 -5.57 12.59 -7.67
C LEU A 234 -6.82 12.97 -8.50
N VAL A 235 -6.67 13.11 -9.83
CA VAL A 235 -7.76 13.54 -10.73
C VAL A 235 -8.59 12.34 -11.23
N GLU A 236 -8.08 11.12 -11.15
CA GLU A 236 -8.80 9.91 -11.59
C GLU A 236 -9.84 9.39 -10.57
N ASP A 237 -9.96 10.00 -9.40
CA ASP A 237 -10.98 9.63 -8.41
C ASP A 237 -12.25 10.49 -8.63
N PRO A 238 -13.37 9.90 -9.10
CA PRO A 238 -14.61 10.64 -9.23
C PRO A 238 -15.04 11.14 -7.86
N THR A 239 -15.45 12.38 -7.79
CA THR A 239 -15.91 13.07 -6.57
C THR A 239 -16.88 12.15 -5.81
N PRO A 240 -16.53 11.67 -4.60
CA PRO A 240 -17.42 10.77 -3.86
C PRO A 240 -18.71 11.49 -3.50
N THR A 241 -19.83 10.78 -3.67
CA THR A 241 -21.15 11.26 -3.27
C THR A 241 -21.21 11.48 -1.75
N PRO A 242 -22.07 12.39 -1.25
CA PRO A 242 -22.14 12.70 0.19
C PRO A 242 -22.42 11.51 1.11
N GLU A 243 -22.97 10.41 0.59
CA GLU A 243 -23.24 9.17 1.31
C GLU A 243 -22.00 8.28 1.49
N GLU A 244 -21.03 8.34 0.57
CA GLU A 244 -19.77 7.60 0.68
C GLU A 244 -18.79 8.24 1.67
N GLN A 245 -18.87 9.54 1.91
CA GLN A 245 -18.01 10.24 2.86
C GLN A 245 -18.24 9.82 4.33
N ALA A 246 -19.41 9.25 4.65
CA ALA A 246 -19.74 8.80 6.00
C ALA A 246 -19.23 7.38 6.34
N ALA A 247 -18.84 6.61 5.34
CA ALA A 247 -18.44 5.19 5.49
C ALA A 247 -16.93 4.94 5.36
N GLU A 248 -16.15 5.88 4.85
CA GLU A 248 -14.70 5.71 4.67
C GLU A 248 -13.94 5.94 5.97
N LYS A 249 -13.43 4.85 6.54
CA LYS A 249 -12.35 4.91 7.52
C LYS A 249 -11.13 5.58 6.87
N PRO A 250 -10.51 6.62 7.49
CA PRO A 250 -9.46 7.44 6.87
C PRO A 250 -8.10 6.74 6.69
N ALA A 251 -8.07 5.41 6.56
CA ALA A 251 -6.85 4.61 6.72
C ALA A 251 -6.07 4.34 5.42
N ASN A 252 -6.56 4.70 4.23
CA ASN A 252 -5.92 4.17 3.01
C ASN A 252 -5.73 5.13 1.82
N LYS A 253 -5.87 6.44 2.00
CA LYS A 253 -5.47 7.38 0.94
C LYS A 253 -3.94 7.45 0.88
N PRO A 254 -3.31 7.25 -0.30
CA PRO A 254 -1.88 7.47 -0.45
C PRO A 254 -1.58 8.93 -0.07
N ARG A 255 -0.81 9.11 0.99
CA ARG A 255 -0.38 10.45 1.42
C ARG A 255 0.68 10.89 0.42
N VAL A 256 0.38 11.91 -0.38
CA VAL A 256 1.38 12.55 -1.25
C VAL A 256 2.56 12.99 -0.37
N PRO A 257 3.78 12.55 -0.67
CA PRO A 257 4.94 12.93 0.11
C PRO A 257 5.11 14.45 0.07
N LYS A 258 5.37 15.05 1.23
CA LYS A 258 5.64 16.48 1.34
C LYS A 258 7.02 16.75 0.76
N GLN A 259 7.09 17.46 -0.33
CA GLN A 259 8.34 17.78 -1.01
C GLN A 259 8.48 19.30 -1.19
N VAL A 260 9.71 19.76 -1.15
CA VAL A 260 10.11 21.11 -1.56
C VAL A 260 10.48 21.07 -3.04
N SER A 261 10.17 22.12 -3.78
CA SER A 261 10.54 22.22 -5.19
C SER A 261 12.06 22.12 -5.36
N PRO A 262 12.55 21.29 -6.33
CA PRO A 262 13.97 21.24 -6.64
C PRO A 262 14.55 22.59 -7.06
N GLU A 263 13.76 23.45 -7.69
CA GLU A 263 14.16 24.80 -8.07
C GLU A 263 14.36 25.67 -6.85
N PHE A 264 13.49 25.56 -5.85
CA PHE A 264 13.61 26.29 -4.61
C PHE A 264 14.83 25.84 -3.79
N LEU A 265 15.15 24.52 -3.76
CA LEU A 265 16.40 24.04 -3.15
C LEU A 265 17.64 24.60 -3.85
N LYS A 266 17.65 24.61 -5.18
CA LYS A 266 18.75 25.24 -5.95
C LYS A 266 18.87 26.71 -5.60
N ALA A 267 17.75 27.42 -5.41
CA ALA A 267 17.73 28.82 -4.98
C ALA A 267 18.42 29.01 -3.64
N ILE A 268 18.09 28.17 -2.67
CA ILE A 268 18.69 28.20 -1.33
C ILE A 268 20.19 28.02 -1.39
N PHE A 269 20.67 26.99 -2.09
CA PHE A 269 22.11 26.71 -2.18
C PHE A 269 22.88 27.77 -2.97
N ALA A 270 22.33 28.27 -4.06
CA ALA A 270 22.95 29.33 -4.83
C ALA A 270 23.03 30.65 -4.03
N LEU A 271 22.02 30.91 -3.19
CA LEU A 271 22.08 32.05 -2.25
C LEU A 271 23.16 31.84 -1.20
N SER A 272 23.21 30.66 -0.58
CA SER A 272 24.19 30.36 0.46
C SER A 272 25.65 30.42 -0.02
N GLU A 273 25.90 30.07 -1.28
CA GLU A 273 27.24 30.10 -1.89
C GLU A 273 27.76 31.53 -2.11
N LYS A 274 26.83 32.48 -2.34
CA LYS A 274 27.19 33.87 -2.61
C LYS A 274 27.25 34.74 -1.36
N LEU A 275 26.74 34.25 -0.26
CA LEU A 275 26.74 34.97 1.01
C LEU A 275 27.97 34.59 1.86
N PRO A 276 28.42 35.49 2.76
CA PRO A 276 29.44 35.13 3.74
C PRO A 276 29.04 33.91 4.56
N PRO A 277 29.99 33.02 4.94
CA PRO A 277 29.68 31.73 5.55
C PRO A 277 28.96 31.79 6.91
N GLU A 278 28.97 32.95 7.57
CA GLU A 278 28.31 33.15 8.87
C GLU A 278 26.92 33.79 8.72
N THR A 279 26.43 33.99 7.50
CA THR A 279 25.16 34.65 7.26
C THR A 279 23.99 33.69 7.45
N SER A 280 23.07 34.04 8.36
CA SER A 280 21.87 33.26 8.58
C SER A 280 20.86 33.48 7.46
N LEU A 281 20.48 32.39 6.78
CA LEU A 281 19.41 32.42 5.80
C LEU A 281 18.05 32.51 6.49
N THR A 282 17.17 33.29 5.92
CA THR A 282 15.81 33.44 6.42
C THR A 282 14.79 33.19 5.31
N TYR A 283 13.61 32.77 5.71
CA TYR A 283 12.46 32.65 4.81
C TYR A 283 11.24 33.29 5.43
N ASN A 284 10.55 34.07 4.64
CA ASN A 284 9.29 34.68 5.01
C ASN A 284 8.21 34.34 3.97
N SER A 285 7.04 33.89 4.42
CA SER A 285 5.95 33.46 3.56
C SER A 285 5.49 34.53 2.56
N SER A 286 5.63 35.84 2.92
CA SER A 286 5.23 36.97 2.08
C SER A 286 6.34 37.47 1.16
N ASN A 287 7.62 37.38 1.60
CA ASN A 287 8.76 38.01 0.91
C ASN A 287 9.71 36.94 0.27
N GLY A 288 9.55 35.67 0.61
CA GLY A 288 10.40 34.57 0.11
C GLY A 288 11.71 34.42 0.87
N LEU A 289 12.75 33.94 0.15
CA LEU A 289 14.09 33.76 0.67
C LEU A 289 14.79 35.07 0.92
N GLY A 290 15.61 35.07 1.95
CA GLY A 290 16.42 36.21 2.34
C GLY A 290 17.55 35.83 3.30
N TRP A 291 18.18 36.87 3.87
CA TRP A 291 19.20 36.73 4.90
C TRP A 291 19.18 37.90 5.86
N ASN A 292 19.79 37.71 7.01
CA ASN A 292 20.11 38.80 7.91
C ASN A 292 21.46 39.40 7.52
N ASP A 293 21.45 40.65 7.04
CA ASP A 293 22.68 41.33 6.65
C ASP A 293 23.51 41.67 7.91
N PRO A 294 24.84 41.55 7.87
CA PRO A 294 25.72 41.99 8.97
C PRO A 294 25.55 43.46 9.37
N LEU A 295 25.01 44.28 8.50
CA LEU A 295 24.70 45.70 8.77
C LEU A 295 23.41 45.91 9.59
N GLY A 296 22.67 44.82 9.92
CA GLY A 296 21.58 44.83 10.87
C GLY A 296 20.18 44.87 10.30
N TRP A 297 19.99 44.66 8.99
CA TRP A 297 18.64 44.62 8.37
C TRP A 297 18.39 43.26 7.69
N LYS A 298 17.11 43.00 7.42
CA LYS A 298 16.70 41.81 6.66
C LYS A 298 16.67 42.09 5.17
N VAL A 299 17.15 41.15 4.38
CA VAL A 299 17.15 41.22 2.91
C VAL A 299 16.32 40.10 2.34
N TYR A 300 15.46 40.39 1.37
CA TYR A 300 14.66 39.37 0.70
C TYR A 300 14.83 39.46 -0.82
N VAL A 301 15.06 38.28 -1.44
CA VAL A 301 15.25 38.12 -2.89
C VAL A 301 14.10 37.37 -3.57
N GLY A 302 13.09 36.95 -2.80
CA GLY A 302 11.94 36.20 -3.32
C GLY A 302 12.17 34.68 -3.37
N VAL A 303 11.26 33.99 -4.06
CA VAL A 303 11.29 32.51 -4.17
C VAL A 303 11.87 32.03 -5.51
N SER A 304 12.05 32.92 -6.47
CA SER A 304 12.58 32.62 -7.80
C SER A 304 14.03 33.03 -7.93
N LEU A 305 14.82 32.13 -8.58
CA LEU A 305 16.23 32.41 -8.94
C LEU A 305 16.38 33.21 -10.23
N GLU A 306 15.29 33.54 -10.91
CA GLU A 306 15.37 34.34 -12.13
C GLU A 306 16.09 35.63 -11.81
N ASP A 307 17.06 35.99 -12.66
CA ASP A 307 17.87 37.18 -12.55
C ASP A 307 18.55 37.39 -11.17
N PHE A 308 18.94 36.28 -10.50
CA PHE A 308 19.48 36.34 -9.14
C PHE A 308 20.72 37.25 -9.04
N ASP A 309 21.63 37.18 -10.02
CA ASP A 309 22.83 38.05 -10.05
C ASP A 309 22.47 39.51 -10.20
N LEU A 310 21.43 39.82 -10.99
CA LEU A 310 20.91 41.17 -11.11
C LEU A 310 20.26 41.65 -9.83
N LYS A 311 19.57 40.79 -9.09
CA LYS A 311 18.99 41.12 -7.78
C LYS A 311 20.09 41.46 -6.77
N LEU A 312 21.17 40.71 -6.75
CA LEU A 312 22.32 40.99 -5.88
C LEU A 312 23.00 42.33 -6.25
N ALA A 313 23.27 42.56 -7.53
CA ALA A 313 23.84 43.81 -7.99
C ALA A 313 22.92 45.03 -7.67
N LEU A 314 21.61 44.80 -7.79
CA LEU A 314 20.62 45.83 -7.39
C LEU A 314 20.65 46.08 -5.88
N TYR A 315 20.75 45.03 -5.08
CA TYR A 315 20.90 45.15 -3.63
C TYR A 315 22.12 45.92 -3.25
N GLU A 316 23.30 45.62 -3.79
CA GLU A 316 24.55 46.37 -3.53
C GLU A 316 24.41 47.86 -3.85
N ARG A 317 23.74 48.20 -4.96
CA ARG A 317 23.48 49.61 -5.34
C ARG A 317 22.55 50.30 -4.35
N ILE A 318 21.52 49.59 -3.89
CA ILE A 318 20.57 50.13 -2.88
C ILE A 318 21.30 50.36 -1.56
N VAL A 319 22.09 49.39 -1.10
CA VAL A 319 22.87 49.51 0.13
C VAL A 319 23.80 50.72 0.07
N LYS A 320 24.55 50.89 -1.02
CA LYS A 320 25.43 52.03 -1.21
C LYS A 320 24.66 53.35 -1.14
N ALA A 321 23.54 53.46 -1.82
CA ALA A 321 22.70 54.68 -1.81
C ALA A 321 22.07 54.95 -0.43
N LEU A 322 21.74 53.94 0.34
CA LEU A 322 21.21 54.06 1.71
C LEU A 322 22.31 54.53 2.67
N GLN A 323 23.52 53.98 2.55
CA GLN A 323 24.70 54.35 3.35
C GLN A 323 25.09 55.82 3.07
N GLU A 324 25.13 56.23 1.79
CA GLU A 324 25.41 57.65 1.41
C GLU A 324 24.42 58.64 2.00
N LYS A 325 23.15 58.21 2.19
CA LYS A 325 22.08 59.01 2.80
C LYS A 325 22.01 58.86 4.33
N GLY A 326 22.82 58.00 4.94
CA GLY A 326 22.77 57.73 6.38
C GLY A 326 21.46 57.05 6.83
N ILE A 327 20.76 56.36 5.93
CA ILE A 327 19.50 55.67 6.20
C ILE A 327 19.80 54.20 6.59
N GLN A 328 19.30 53.79 7.74
CA GLN A 328 19.33 52.38 8.17
C GLN A 328 17.92 51.80 8.01
N PRO A 329 17.69 50.93 7.01
CA PRO A 329 16.43 50.27 6.85
C PRO A 329 16.31 49.11 7.84
N ALA A 330 15.09 48.69 8.20
CA ALA A 330 14.82 47.44 8.87
C ALA A 330 14.78 46.25 7.88
N LEU A 331 14.34 46.56 6.65
CA LEU A 331 14.16 45.54 5.60
C LEU A 331 14.47 46.15 4.22
N VAL A 332 15.14 45.37 3.37
CA VAL A 332 15.36 45.65 1.94
C VAL A 332 14.82 44.47 1.12
N SER A 333 13.94 44.72 0.16
CA SER A 333 13.42 43.69 -0.73
C SER A 333 13.81 43.97 -2.17
N VAL A 334 14.49 43.03 -2.79
CA VAL A 334 14.83 42.98 -4.20
C VAL A 334 14.16 41.79 -4.92
N ALA A 335 13.07 41.29 -4.35
CA ALA A 335 12.31 40.18 -4.91
C ALA A 335 11.88 40.45 -6.36
N TYR A 336 11.54 41.73 -6.66
CA TYR A 336 11.14 42.19 -7.99
C TYR A 336 12.11 43.24 -8.48
N LEU A 337 12.83 42.99 -9.58
CA LEU A 337 13.82 43.92 -10.14
C LEU A 337 13.25 45.30 -10.51
N HIS A 338 11.99 45.32 -10.94
CA HIS A 338 11.31 46.56 -11.36
C HIS A 338 10.65 47.32 -10.20
N ALA A 339 10.58 46.73 -9.02
CA ALA A 339 9.93 47.30 -7.84
C ALA A 339 10.69 46.98 -6.54
N PRO A 340 11.99 47.30 -6.44
CA PRO A 340 12.71 47.12 -5.18
C PRO A 340 12.20 48.15 -4.17
N PHE A 341 12.13 47.72 -2.90
CA PHE A 341 11.71 48.60 -1.83
C PHE A 341 12.49 48.37 -0.55
N TYR A 342 12.47 49.36 0.32
CA TYR A 342 12.96 49.22 1.69
C TYR A 342 11.92 49.75 2.69
N ARG A 343 12.01 49.28 3.93
CA ARG A 343 11.20 49.74 5.05
C ARG A 343 12.12 50.18 6.18
N LEU A 344 11.72 51.18 6.91
CA LEU A 344 12.45 51.74 8.06
C LEU A 344 12.03 51.06 9.37
N GLU A 345 10.83 50.47 9.38
CA GLU A 345 10.23 49.72 10.50
C GLU A 345 9.88 48.32 10.04
N GLU A 346 9.95 47.34 10.97
CA GLU A 346 9.59 45.93 10.70
C GLU A 346 8.10 45.75 10.40
#